data_8ad63a00b932673b4db255a0e1570698
#
_entry.id   8ad63a00b932673b4db255a0e1570698
#
_cell.length_a   1.000
_cell.length_b   1.000
_cell.length_c   1.000
_cell.angle_alpha   90.00
_cell.angle_beta   90.00
_cell.angle_gamma   90.00
#
_symmetry.space_group_name_H-M   'P 1'
#
loop_
_entity.id
_entity.type
_entity.pdbx_description
1 polymer ?
#
loop_
_entity_poly.entity_id
_entity_poly.type
_entity_poly.pdbx_seq_one_letter_code
_entity_poly.pdbx_strand_id
1 'polypeptide(L)'
;MRAELKGMHSPDIDLTDPEATAAADAVLVQLMIGPAGAAGEESFDLVVRTSVGSVTDMDARGFRPADHALVLDRIDPAEIRRRVEGFLRDLDRPTWDALAGAIGRIARWEFAGYRPARDAGA
;
A
#
# COMPACT_ATOMS: atom_id res chain seq x y z
N MET A 1 -3.85 11.27 14.64
CA MET A 1 -2.59 10.74 14.08
C MET A 1 -2.74 10.54 12.59
N ARG A 2 -1.79 11.02 11.84
CA ARG A 2 -1.71 10.91 10.39
C ARG A 2 -0.64 9.92 10.00
N ALA A 3 -0.73 9.38 8.78
CA ALA A 3 0.25 8.45 8.22
C ALA A 3 1.02 9.09 7.07
N GLU A 4 2.24 8.61 6.89
CA GLU A 4 3.13 9.09 5.84
C GLU A 4 3.74 7.91 5.09
N LEU A 5 3.76 7.98 3.76
CA LEU A 5 4.49 7.02 2.93
C LEU A 5 5.97 7.39 2.97
N LYS A 6 6.77 6.58 3.65
CA LYS A 6 8.18 6.86 3.88
C LYS A 6 9.09 6.22 2.86
N GLY A 7 8.59 5.24 2.12
CA GLY A 7 9.32 4.59 1.06
C GLY A 7 8.46 3.55 0.38
N MET A 8 8.92 3.08 -0.76
CA MET A 8 8.30 1.95 -1.44
C MET A 8 9.34 1.25 -2.31
N HIS A 9 9.18 -0.05 -2.45
CA HIS A 9 10.05 -0.87 -3.28
C HIS A 9 9.30 -2.12 -3.72
N SER A 10 9.85 -2.86 -4.65
CA SER A 10 9.31 -4.12 -5.10
C SER A 10 10.34 -5.22 -4.95
N PRO A 11 9.96 -6.41 -4.44
CA PRO A 11 10.84 -7.57 -4.47
C PRO A 11 10.95 -8.18 -5.86
N ASP A 12 10.06 -7.82 -6.79
CA ASP A 12 9.98 -8.41 -8.11
C ASP A 12 10.85 -7.67 -9.12
N ILE A 13 10.89 -6.34 -9.04
CA ILE A 13 11.62 -5.50 -9.99
C ILE A 13 12.22 -4.28 -9.28
N ASP A 14 13.15 -3.64 -9.95
CA ASP A 14 13.65 -2.33 -9.52
C ASP A 14 12.68 -1.24 -10.02
N LEU A 15 11.95 -0.61 -9.12
CA LEU A 15 10.98 0.42 -9.48
C LEU A 15 11.63 1.68 -10.06
N THR A 16 12.95 1.83 -9.91
CA THR A 16 13.68 2.96 -10.49
C THR A 16 14.19 2.68 -11.91
N ASP A 17 14.00 1.45 -12.39
CA ASP A 17 14.41 1.05 -13.74
C ASP A 17 13.23 1.19 -14.70
N PRO A 18 13.27 2.19 -15.62
CA PRO A 18 12.15 2.42 -16.56
C PRO A 18 11.87 1.23 -17.47
N GLU A 19 12.87 0.44 -17.84
CA GLU A 19 12.67 -0.72 -18.69
C GLU A 19 11.91 -1.81 -17.94
N ALA A 20 12.26 -2.05 -16.69
CA ALA A 20 11.60 -3.05 -15.87
C ALA A 20 10.14 -2.65 -15.61
N THR A 21 9.87 -1.39 -15.31
CA THR A 21 8.50 -0.93 -15.07
C THR A 21 7.67 -0.98 -16.35
N ALA A 22 8.26 -0.63 -17.49
CA ALA A 22 7.54 -0.67 -18.77
C ALA A 22 7.18 -2.08 -19.21
N ALA A 23 7.99 -3.07 -18.82
CA ALA A 23 7.78 -4.48 -19.21
C ALA A 23 6.80 -5.21 -18.28
N ALA A 24 6.48 -4.66 -17.13
CA ALA A 24 5.68 -5.35 -16.12
C ALA A 24 4.19 -5.08 -16.30
N ASP A 25 3.38 -6.14 -16.15
CA ASP A 25 1.92 -6.05 -16.14
C ASP A 25 1.35 -6.10 -14.74
N ALA A 26 2.07 -6.68 -13.80
CA ALA A 26 1.71 -6.73 -12.40
C ALA A 26 2.97 -6.84 -11.56
N VAL A 27 3.00 -6.11 -10.45
CA VAL A 27 4.13 -6.15 -9.52
C VAL A 27 3.61 -6.06 -8.10
N LEU A 28 4.32 -6.70 -7.18
CA LEU A 28 4.10 -6.48 -5.77
C LEU A 28 4.90 -5.25 -5.35
N VAL A 29 4.25 -4.31 -4.70
CA VAL A 29 4.90 -3.12 -4.16
C VAL A 29 4.75 -3.13 -2.65
N GLN A 30 5.87 -3.04 -1.95
CA GLN A 30 5.88 -2.92 -0.50
C GLN A 30 5.92 -1.44 -0.14
N LEU A 31 4.84 -1.01 0.52
CA LEU A 31 4.71 0.37 0.97
C LEU A 31 5.20 0.45 2.42
N MET A 32 6.18 1.30 2.65
CA MET A 32 6.69 1.55 4.00
C MET A 32 5.99 2.77 4.54
N ILE A 33 5.06 2.56 5.47
CA ILE A 33 4.18 3.60 5.99
C ILE A 33 4.31 3.64 7.50
N GLY A 34 4.40 4.84 8.03
CA GLY A 34 4.48 5.06 9.47
C GLY A 34 3.80 6.35 9.89
N PRO A 35 3.85 6.67 11.19
CA PRO A 35 3.27 7.91 11.70
C PRO A 35 3.95 9.12 11.08
N ALA A 36 3.16 10.09 10.62
CA ALA A 36 3.70 11.32 10.08
C ALA A 36 4.39 12.11 11.19
N GLY A 37 5.60 12.59 10.91
CA GLY A 37 6.35 13.40 11.86
C GLY A 37 7.02 12.62 12.99
N ALA A 38 7.00 11.30 12.96
CA ALA A 38 7.62 10.44 13.96
C ALA A 38 8.42 9.33 13.30
N ALA A 39 9.32 8.72 14.04
CA ALA A 39 10.12 7.59 13.55
C ALA A 39 9.26 6.33 13.46
N GLY A 40 9.73 5.39 12.64
CA GLY A 40 9.11 4.08 12.50
C GLY A 40 8.28 3.96 11.24
N GLU A 41 8.20 2.72 10.77
CA GLU A 41 7.41 2.37 9.59
C GLU A 41 7.11 0.89 9.61
N GLU A 42 6.01 0.51 8.97
CA GLU A 42 5.63 -0.88 8.79
C GLU A 42 5.32 -1.13 7.33
N SER A 43 5.36 -2.39 6.93
CA SER A 43 5.21 -2.79 5.53
C SER A 43 3.75 -3.12 5.22
N PHE A 44 3.29 -2.60 4.07
CA PHE A 44 1.97 -2.89 3.53
C PHE A 44 2.15 -3.33 2.08
N ASP A 45 1.66 -4.51 1.74
CA ASP A 45 1.82 -5.09 0.41
C ASP A 45 0.67 -4.69 -0.49
N LEU A 46 1.01 -4.06 -1.61
CA LEU A 46 0.05 -3.62 -2.63
C LEU A 46 0.41 -4.28 -3.96
N VAL A 47 -0.57 -4.93 -4.59
CA VAL A 47 -0.38 -5.44 -5.95
C VAL A 47 -0.78 -4.35 -6.94
N VAL A 48 0.13 -3.94 -7.81
CA VAL A 48 -0.15 -2.95 -8.86
C VAL A 48 -0.29 -3.67 -10.18
N ARG A 49 -1.40 -3.45 -10.86
CA ARG A 49 -1.77 -4.12 -12.11
C ARG A 49 -2.07 -3.12 -13.21
N THR A 50 -1.69 -3.45 -14.44
CA THR A 50 -1.97 -2.60 -15.60
C THR A 50 -3.20 -3.04 -16.38
N SER A 51 -3.64 -4.27 -16.22
CA SER A 51 -4.77 -4.82 -16.95
C SER A 51 -5.63 -5.66 -16.04
N VAL A 52 -6.92 -5.46 -16.13
CA VAL A 52 -7.92 -6.30 -15.49
C VAL A 52 -9.02 -6.53 -16.51
N GLY A 53 -9.40 -7.79 -16.69
CA GLY A 53 -10.43 -8.15 -17.63
C GLY A 53 -11.78 -7.51 -17.29
N SER A 54 -12.11 -7.47 -16.01
CA SER A 54 -13.31 -6.81 -15.52
C SER A 54 -12.90 -5.92 -14.34
N VAL A 55 -13.14 -4.62 -14.47
CA VAL A 55 -12.82 -3.66 -13.42
C VAL A 55 -14.08 -3.40 -12.62
N THR A 56 -14.39 -4.31 -11.70
CA THR A 56 -15.48 -4.13 -10.75
C THR A 56 -14.88 -3.85 -9.38
N ASP A 57 -15.62 -3.14 -8.54
CA ASP A 57 -15.26 -2.87 -7.15
C ASP A 57 -13.98 -2.04 -6.98
N MET A 58 -13.64 -1.27 -8.01
CA MET A 58 -12.53 -0.33 -7.95
C MET A 58 -13.04 1.03 -7.46
N ASP A 59 -12.32 1.65 -6.55
CA ASP A 59 -12.69 2.97 -6.06
C ASP A 59 -12.22 4.09 -7.03
N ALA A 60 -12.51 5.34 -6.67
CA ALA A 60 -12.19 6.49 -7.53
C ALA A 60 -10.68 6.70 -7.73
N ARG A 61 -9.85 6.16 -6.84
CA ARG A 61 -8.39 6.23 -6.93
C ARG A 61 -7.77 5.03 -7.65
N GLY A 62 -8.57 4.04 -8.02
CA GLY A 62 -8.12 2.85 -8.69
C GLY A 62 -7.80 1.67 -7.76
N PHE A 63 -8.06 1.80 -6.47
CA PHE A 63 -7.83 0.69 -5.54
C PHE A 63 -8.96 -0.32 -5.61
N ARG A 64 -8.59 -1.60 -5.54
CA ARG A 64 -9.52 -2.73 -5.37
C ARG A 64 -9.24 -3.36 -4.01
N PRO A 65 -10.00 -2.97 -2.97
CA PRO A 65 -9.73 -3.47 -1.62
C PRO A 65 -9.79 -4.98 -1.49
N ALA A 66 -10.69 -5.64 -2.21
CA ALA A 66 -10.83 -7.10 -2.14
C ALA A 66 -9.53 -7.84 -2.47
N ASP A 67 -8.70 -7.29 -3.36
CA ASP A 67 -7.47 -7.91 -3.82
C ASP A 67 -6.22 -7.23 -3.27
N HIS A 68 -6.37 -6.18 -2.48
CA HIS A 68 -5.26 -5.31 -2.10
C HIS A 68 -4.47 -4.86 -3.34
N ALA A 69 -5.19 -4.38 -4.34
CA ALA A 69 -4.63 -4.03 -5.64
C ALA A 69 -4.87 -2.57 -5.98
N LEU A 70 -3.99 -2.04 -6.80
CA LEU A 70 -4.14 -0.74 -7.45
C LEU A 70 -4.07 -0.97 -8.96
N VAL A 71 -5.04 -0.46 -9.70
CA VAL A 71 -5.10 -0.61 -11.15
C VAL A 71 -4.72 0.70 -11.81
N LEU A 72 -3.70 0.65 -12.65
CA LEU A 72 -3.18 1.79 -13.41
C LEU A 72 -3.05 1.42 -14.88
N ASP A 73 -2.90 2.42 -15.76
CA ASP A 73 -2.64 2.17 -17.17
C ASP A 73 -1.27 1.54 -17.40
N ARG A 74 -0.31 1.84 -16.54
CA ARG A 74 1.04 1.30 -16.59
C ARG A 74 1.65 1.32 -15.19
N ILE A 75 2.71 0.55 -15.01
CA ILE A 75 3.46 0.57 -13.74
C ILE A 75 4.29 1.86 -13.72
N ASP A 76 3.80 2.82 -12.97
CA ASP A 76 4.41 4.15 -12.85
C ASP A 76 4.61 4.47 -11.36
N PRO A 77 5.84 4.41 -10.86
CA PRO A 77 6.11 4.63 -9.44
C PRO A 77 5.62 5.99 -8.92
N ALA A 78 5.73 7.04 -9.73
CA ALA A 78 5.26 8.36 -9.32
C ALA A 78 3.73 8.37 -9.15
N GLU A 79 3.01 7.68 -10.03
CA GLU A 79 1.56 7.57 -9.94
C GLU A 79 1.13 6.71 -8.76
N ILE A 80 1.84 5.60 -8.52
CA ILE A 80 1.60 4.76 -7.35
C ILE A 80 1.70 5.61 -6.09
N ARG A 81 2.78 6.39 -5.97
CA ARG A 81 3.00 7.26 -4.83
C ARG A 81 1.86 8.28 -4.67
N ARG A 82 1.46 8.93 -5.75
CA ARG A 82 0.37 9.92 -5.71
C ARG A 82 -0.94 9.33 -5.20
N ARG A 83 -1.29 8.13 -5.71
CA ARG A 83 -2.53 7.46 -5.32
C ARG A 83 -2.50 7.06 -3.85
N VAL A 84 -1.38 6.49 -3.40
CA VAL A 84 -1.22 6.10 -2.00
C VAL A 84 -1.23 7.32 -1.09
N GLU A 85 -0.48 8.35 -1.41
CA GLU A 85 -0.44 9.58 -0.61
C GLU A 85 -1.81 10.26 -0.55
N GLY A 86 -2.55 10.24 -1.65
CA GLY A 86 -3.92 10.76 -1.67
C GLY A 86 -4.84 10.01 -0.73
N PHE A 87 -4.73 8.68 -0.69
CA PHE A 87 -5.50 7.85 0.24
C PHE A 87 -5.12 8.18 1.69
N LEU A 88 -3.82 8.24 1.98
CA LEU A 88 -3.33 8.51 3.34
C LEU A 88 -3.75 9.89 3.84
N ARG A 89 -3.82 10.86 2.95
CA ARG A 89 -4.17 12.24 3.30
C ARG A 89 -5.54 12.35 3.96
N ASP A 90 -6.45 11.47 3.59
CA ASP A 90 -7.82 11.48 4.12
C ASP A 90 -7.95 10.73 5.46
N LEU A 91 -6.86 10.12 5.94
CA LEU A 91 -6.90 9.32 7.16
C LEU A 91 -6.38 10.11 8.35
N ASP A 92 -7.16 10.07 9.44
CA ASP A 92 -6.77 10.58 10.74
C ASP A 92 -7.41 9.68 11.78
N ARG A 93 -6.61 9.07 12.63
CA ARG A 93 -7.07 8.10 13.63
C ARG A 93 -6.38 8.36 14.97
N PRO A 94 -7.00 7.96 16.08
CA PRO A 94 -6.42 8.21 17.40
C PRO A 94 -5.15 7.41 17.70
N THR A 95 -4.99 6.24 17.09
CA THR A 95 -3.84 5.35 17.36
C THR A 95 -3.25 4.83 16.06
N TRP A 96 -2.00 4.35 16.14
CA TRP A 96 -1.37 3.70 15.00
C TRP A 96 -2.12 2.44 14.58
N ASP A 97 -2.58 1.62 15.55
CA ASP A 97 -3.31 0.39 15.21
C ASP A 97 -4.58 0.70 14.42
N ALA A 98 -5.32 1.72 14.80
CA ALA A 98 -6.52 2.13 14.08
C ALA A 98 -6.17 2.65 12.68
N LEU A 99 -5.07 3.39 12.58
CA LEU A 99 -4.59 3.94 11.31
C LEU A 99 -4.12 2.81 10.38
N ALA A 100 -3.32 1.87 10.91
CA ALA A 100 -2.85 0.71 10.15
C ALA A 100 -4.03 -0.16 9.67
N GLY A 101 -5.04 -0.33 10.49
CA GLY A 101 -6.26 -1.05 10.11
C GLY A 101 -6.98 -0.39 8.93
N ALA A 102 -7.03 0.94 8.91
CA ALA A 102 -7.63 1.67 7.80
C ALA A 102 -6.79 1.53 6.52
N ILE A 103 -5.47 1.59 6.63
CA ILE A 103 -4.56 1.39 5.50
C ILE A 103 -4.66 -0.05 4.98
N GLY A 104 -4.86 -1.00 5.89
CA GLY A 104 -5.02 -2.42 5.56
C GLY A 104 -6.20 -2.72 4.65
N ARG A 105 -7.10 -1.77 4.43
CA ARG A 105 -8.20 -1.92 3.48
C ARG A 105 -7.71 -1.92 2.03
N ILE A 106 -6.64 -1.21 1.72
CA ILE A 106 -6.12 -1.11 0.35
C ILE A 106 -4.84 -1.90 0.11
N ALA A 107 -4.08 -2.18 1.17
CA ALA A 107 -2.81 -2.90 1.07
C ALA A 107 -2.68 -3.82 2.28
N ARG A 108 -2.07 -4.98 2.09
CA ARG A 108 -2.00 -5.97 3.17
C ARG A 108 -0.94 -5.57 4.19
N TRP A 109 -1.38 -5.27 5.41
CA TRP A 109 -0.51 -4.96 6.53
C TRP A 109 0.27 -6.21 6.96
N GLU A 110 1.57 -6.08 7.18
CA GLU A 110 2.44 -7.21 7.58
C GLU A 110 1.99 -7.88 8.88
N PHE A 111 1.29 -7.16 9.75
CA PHE A 111 0.76 -7.68 11.00
C PHE A 111 -0.72 -8.10 10.90
N ALA A 112 -1.29 -8.14 9.70
CA ALA A 112 -2.67 -8.59 9.54
C ALA A 112 -2.81 -10.03 10.01
N GLY A 113 -3.72 -10.26 10.96
CA GLY A 113 -3.89 -11.59 11.55
C GLY A 113 -2.83 -11.98 12.57
N TYR A 114 -1.82 -11.14 12.81
CA TYR A 114 -0.76 -11.43 13.77
C TYR A 114 -1.26 -11.27 15.20
N ARG A 115 -0.84 -12.23 16.04
CA ARG A 115 -1.16 -12.22 17.47
C ARG A 115 0.15 -12.24 18.24
N PRO A 116 0.64 -11.08 18.69
CA PRO A 116 1.90 -11.05 19.43
C PRO A 116 1.79 -11.81 20.75
N ALA A 117 2.90 -12.41 21.17
CA ALA A 117 2.96 -13.16 22.40
C ALA A 117 2.56 -12.35 23.64
N ARG A 118 2.85 -11.06 23.62
CA ARG A 118 2.46 -10.16 24.71
C ARG A 118 0.95 -10.10 24.91
N ASP A 119 0.18 -10.23 23.84
CA ASP A 119 -1.27 -10.19 23.91
C ASP A 119 -1.79 -11.46 24.57
N ALA A 120 -1.14 -12.59 24.31
CA ALA A 120 -1.46 -13.85 24.93
C ALA A 120 -1.02 -13.90 26.40
N GLY A 121 0.05 -13.18 26.73
CA GLY A 121 0.58 -13.14 28.08
C GLY A 121 0.02 -12.03 28.94
N ALA A 122 -0.75 -11.16 28.38
CA ALA A 122 -1.29 -10.00 29.10
C ALA A 122 -2.43 -10.38 30.03
#